data_03cc565e6669fed1d4ccaec7f8ea38c6
#
_entry.id   03cc565e6669fed1d4ccaec7f8ea38c6
#
_cell.length_a   1.000
_cell.length_b   1.000
_cell.length_c   1.000
_cell.angle_alpha   90.00
_cell.angle_beta   90.00
_cell.angle_gamma   90.00
#
_symmetry.space_group_name_H-M   'P 1'
#
loop_
_entity.id
_entity.type
_entity.pdbx_description
1 polymer ?
#
loop_
_entity_poly.entity_id
_entity_poly.type
_entity_poly.pdbx_seq_one_letter_code
_entity_poly.pdbx_strand_id
1 'polypeptide(L)'
;MSGRGGRPDWAIWIVWLALLAGVALASRPALPLDETRYLSVAWEMWLRGDFLVPFKNGEPYSHKPPLLFWLIHAGWWVAGVSDWWPRLISPLLALAGTWMTWRLARRLWPASTETAHLAPLVLLSSLLWLLYAQALFFDVLIAICALVGLTAVVEAALTGRRGWWVVFGLGVGLGVLAKGPAILVHLLPAALLAPWWLRHARRPFTWSGWYGGVGLGLLLGVAIALAWAIPAGLSGGEEYRNAIFWGQTADRMVQSFAHRRPAWWYLAALPLFLFPWLLWPRLLGQLGRTLRTEWRDLGLRFALVWFLGGLIIFSAISGKQPHYLLPELPAAALLLGHALARHPARSRPWLPALALIALGLGMSYAALAMGDTKGILGVIAGLPAWSGVGFVVAGLLALSKPGHPPRLAWAGLLALAWLLIAVLRPLAPAYDVAPMAGEIAKYQAQGRPVANEGKYHAQYQFAGRLRQPLEALHAPRLADWLESHPDGVAVVYLRREEDPMPYQALFSHAYRGGTSLLIDRRGAAALRGQAPAPVEEGED
;
A
#
# COMPACT_ATOMS: atom_id res chain seq x y z
N MET A 1 31.57 25.38 10.51
CA MET A 1 30.43 25.50 9.55
C MET A 1 29.19 25.77 10.37
N SER A 2 28.72 27.00 10.32
CA SER A 2 27.69 27.59 11.18
C SER A 2 26.34 26.91 11.08
N GLY A 3 25.73 26.75 12.26
CA GLY A 3 24.44 26.09 12.48
C GLY A 3 23.28 26.59 11.62
N ARG A 4 22.93 25.83 10.63
CA ARG A 4 21.53 25.77 10.16
C ARG A 4 20.78 24.84 11.10
N GLY A 5 20.14 25.43 12.10
CA GLY A 5 19.36 24.70 13.08
C GLY A 5 18.33 23.80 12.36
N GLY A 6 18.48 22.53 12.58
CA GLY A 6 17.61 21.34 12.41
C GLY A 6 16.24 21.44 11.77
N ARG A 7 15.99 22.32 10.81
CA ARG A 7 14.77 22.36 10.01
C ARG A 7 14.91 21.40 8.84
N PRO A 8 13.88 20.63 8.51
CA PRO A 8 13.88 19.81 7.30
C PRO A 8 14.10 20.71 6.08
N ASP A 9 14.76 20.19 5.06
CA ASP A 9 14.84 20.88 3.77
C ASP A 9 13.46 20.81 3.09
N TRP A 10 12.64 21.81 3.35
CA TRP A 10 11.26 21.92 2.85
C TRP A 10 11.19 21.88 1.33
N ALA A 11 12.23 22.30 0.64
CA ALA A 11 12.27 22.25 -0.82
C ALA A 11 12.24 20.80 -1.32
N ILE A 12 13.01 19.91 -0.70
CA ILE A 12 13.01 18.47 -1.04
C ILE A 12 11.61 17.87 -0.81
N TRP A 13 10.97 18.21 0.31
CA TRP A 13 9.64 17.69 0.66
C TRP A 13 8.55 18.19 -0.28
N ILE A 14 8.62 19.47 -0.68
CA ILE A 14 7.69 20.07 -1.64
C ILE A 14 7.87 19.42 -3.01
N VAL A 15 9.09 19.27 -3.49
CA VAL A 15 9.38 18.61 -4.77
C VAL A 15 8.90 17.17 -4.74
N TRP A 16 9.11 16.48 -3.63
CA TRP A 16 8.66 15.10 -3.47
C TRP A 16 7.14 15.00 -3.49
N LEU A 17 6.44 15.89 -2.76
CA LEU A 17 4.97 15.95 -2.79
C LEU A 17 4.45 16.26 -4.20
N ALA A 18 5.05 17.22 -4.89
CA ALA A 18 4.66 17.57 -6.26
C ALA A 18 4.88 16.40 -7.23
N LEU A 19 6.00 15.69 -7.12
CA LEU A 19 6.27 14.47 -7.89
C LEU A 19 5.23 13.38 -7.60
N LEU A 20 4.97 13.09 -6.34
CA LEU A 20 4.00 12.07 -5.96
C LEU A 20 2.58 12.43 -6.40
N ALA A 21 2.15 13.65 -6.12
CA ALA A 21 0.83 14.13 -6.51
C ALA A 21 0.67 14.13 -8.04
N GLY A 22 1.66 14.67 -8.76
CA GLY A 22 1.66 14.70 -10.22
C GLY A 22 1.62 13.30 -10.83
N VAL A 23 2.42 12.40 -10.29
CA VAL A 23 2.47 11.02 -10.75
C VAL A 23 1.19 10.27 -10.40
N ALA A 24 0.68 10.39 -9.17
CA ALA A 24 -0.57 9.74 -8.76
C ALA A 24 -1.76 10.18 -9.61
N LEU A 25 -1.80 11.45 -10.01
CA LEU A 25 -2.93 12.01 -10.79
C LEU A 25 -2.80 11.78 -12.29
N ALA A 26 -1.58 11.90 -12.86
CA ALA A 26 -1.38 12.01 -14.31
C ALA A 26 -0.94 10.71 -15.00
N SER A 27 -0.36 9.75 -14.28
CA SER A 27 0.34 8.62 -14.93
C SER A 27 -0.49 7.36 -15.12
N ARG A 28 -1.56 7.16 -14.35
CA ARG A 28 -2.33 5.93 -14.38
C ARG A 28 -3.77 6.09 -13.88
N PRO A 29 -4.73 5.27 -14.32
CA PRO A 29 -6.05 5.15 -13.69
C PRO A 29 -5.94 4.49 -12.31
N ALA A 30 -7.06 4.39 -11.58
CA ALA A 30 -7.17 3.53 -10.42
C ALA A 30 -6.98 2.07 -10.85
N LEU A 31 -6.05 1.37 -10.21
CA LEU A 31 -5.71 0.01 -10.60
C LEU A 31 -6.78 -0.99 -10.13
N PRO A 32 -7.29 -1.86 -11.01
CA PRO A 32 -8.04 -3.02 -10.57
C PRO A 32 -7.09 -4.02 -9.86
N LEU A 33 -7.44 -4.72 -8.83
CA LEU A 33 -8.77 -4.84 -8.24
C LEU A 33 -8.93 -3.96 -6.98
N ASP A 34 -7.84 -3.67 -6.27
CA ASP A 34 -7.91 -3.08 -4.94
C ASP A 34 -8.37 -1.62 -4.96
N GLU A 35 -7.70 -0.75 -5.74
CA GLU A 35 -8.03 0.67 -5.75
C GLU A 35 -9.46 0.91 -6.28
N THR A 36 -9.84 0.22 -7.37
CA THR A 36 -11.20 0.32 -7.92
C THR A 36 -12.25 -0.19 -6.93
N ARG A 37 -11.97 -1.27 -6.21
CA ARG A 37 -12.85 -1.82 -5.17
C ARG A 37 -13.03 -0.81 -4.02
N TYR A 38 -11.95 -0.21 -3.51
CA TYR A 38 -12.05 0.75 -2.40
C TYR A 38 -12.82 2.01 -2.80
N LEU A 39 -12.59 2.49 -4.02
CA LEU A 39 -13.38 3.61 -4.58
C LEU A 39 -14.86 3.24 -4.73
N SER A 40 -15.16 2.02 -5.14
CA SER A 40 -16.52 1.55 -5.33
C SER A 40 -17.26 1.37 -4.00
N VAL A 41 -16.57 0.85 -2.97
CA VAL A 41 -17.14 0.79 -1.62
C VAL A 41 -17.45 2.20 -1.11
N ALA A 42 -16.50 3.15 -1.22
CA ALA A 42 -16.74 4.53 -0.82
C ALA A 42 -17.89 5.17 -1.62
N TRP A 43 -18.00 4.89 -2.92
CA TRP A 43 -19.08 5.37 -3.77
C TRP A 43 -20.45 4.84 -3.34
N GLU A 44 -20.55 3.55 -3.04
CA GLU A 44 -21.80 2.95 -2.61
C GLU A 44 -22.24 3.46 -1.23
N MET A 45 -21.31 3.63 -0.28
CA MET A 45 -21.59 4.28 0.99
C MET A 45 -22.11 5.71 0.78
N TRP A 46 -21.52 6.47 -0.16
CA TRP A 46 -21.94 7.82 -0.51
C TRP A 46 -23.36 7.85 -1.10
N LEU A 47 -23.67 6.95 -2.03
CA LEU A 47 -24.99 6.84 -2.66
C LEU A 47 -26.09 6.49 -1.67
N ARG A 48 -25.78 5.61 -0.71
CA ARG A 48 -26.73 5.19 0.34
C ARG A 48 -26.89 6.23 1.45
N GLY A 49 -25.94 7.16 1.58
CA GLY A 49 -25.85 8.03 2.76
C GLY A 49 -25.54 7.26 4.04
N ASP A 50 -25.04 6.01 3.93
CA ASP A 50 -24.64 5.16 5.04
C ASP A 50 -23.11 5.16 5.14
N PHE A 51 -22.59 5.87 6.13
CA PHE A 51 -21.17 5.97 6.41
C PHE A 51 -20.71 5.01 7.53
N LEU A 52 -21.62 4.18 8.02
CA LEU A 52 -21.38 3.25 9.11
C LEU A 52 -21.03 1.86 8.59
N VAL A 53 -21.85 1.32 7.69
CA VAL A 53 -21.66 0.00 7.08
C VAL A 53 -21.11 0.17 5.67
N PRO A 54 -19.88 -0.33 5.37
CA PRO A 54 -19.41 -0.41 4.00
C PRO A 54 -20.23 -1.40 3.16
N PHE A 55 -20.50 -1.05 1.91
CA PHE A 55 -21.19 -1.91 0.95
C PHE A 55 -20.35 -2.10 -0.32
N LYS A 56 -20.50 -3.26 -0.96
CA LYS A 56 -19.86 -3.57 -2.23
C LYS A 56 -20.85 -4.33 -3.12
N ASN A 57 -21.25 -3.72 -4.21
CA ASN A 57 -22.17 -4.31 -5.18
C ASN A 57 -23.50 -4.78 -4.55
N GLY A 58 -24.07 -3.94 -3.68
CA GLY A 58 -25.35 -4.20 -3.01
C GLY A 58 -25.26 -4.93 -1.67
N GLU A 59 -24.14 -5.54 -1.35
CA GLU A 59 -23.96 -6.36 -0.16
C GLU A 59 -23.04 -5.70 0.88
N PRO A 60 -23.26 -5.93 2.20
CA PRO A 60 -22.37 -5.45 3.24
C PRO A 60 -20.95 -5.98 3.05
N TYR A 61 -19.96 -5.07 3.14
CA TYR A 61 -18.54 -5.38 2.91
C TYR A 61 -17.74 -5.37 4.22
N SER A 62 -17.48 -6.54 4.76
CA SER A 62 -16.82 -6.74 6.06
C SER A 62 -15.30 -6.74 6.00
N HIS A 63 -14.67 -6.81 4.80
CA HIS A 63 -13.23 -7.06 4.65
C HIS A 63 -12.32 -5.92 5.10
N LYS A 64 -12.83 -4.69 5.14
CA LYS A 64 -12.05 -3.51 5.55
C LYS A 64 -12.87 -2.60 6.47
N PRO A 65 -12.25 -2.11 7.57
CA PRO A 65 -12.85 -1.10 8.43
C PRO A 65 -12.97 0.26 7.73
N PRO A 66 -13.73 1.23 8.29
CA PRO A 66 -14.22 2.38 7.53
C PRO A 66 -13.25 3.55 7.38
N LEU A 67 -12.11 3.61 8.09
CA LEU A 67 -11.33 4.84 8.22
C LEU A 67 -10.85 5.41 6.86
N LEU A 68 -10.42 4.56 5.94
CA LEU A 68 -10.01 5.03 4.59
C LEU A 68 -11.21 5.58 3.81
N PHE A 69 -12.36 4.92 3.91
CA PHE A 69 -13.59 5.39 3.26
C PHE A 69 -14.03 6.74 3.83
N TRP A 70 -13.95 6.93 5.14
CA TRP A 70 -14.23 8.22 5.77
C TRP A 70 -13.29 9.34 5.30
N LEU A 71 -12.01 9.05 5.08
CA LEU A 71 -11.06 10.01 4.50
C LEU A 71 -11.43 10.37 3.05
N ILE A 72 -11.89 9.40 2.27
CA ILE A 72 -12.40 9.65 0.91
C ILE A 72 -13.62 10.57 0.99
N HIS A 73 -14.60 10.25 1.83
CA HIS A 73 -15.82 11.04 2.00
C HIS A 73 -15.53 12.45 2.51
N ALA A 74 -14.57 12.62 3.42
CA ALA A 74 -14.22 13.95 3.93
C ALA A 74 -13.82 14.91 2.80
N GLY A 75 -13.04 14.46 1.82
CA GLY A 75 -12.71 15.28 0.67
C GLY A 75 -13.88 15.44 -0.31
N TRP A 76 -14.69 14.40 -0.49
CA TRP A 76 -15.87 14.50 -1.34
C TRP A 76 -16.93 15.46 -0.79
N TRP A 77 -17.05 15.61 0.52
CA TRP A 77 -17.91 16.63 1.14
C TRP A 77 -17.43 18.05 0.84
N VAL A 78 -16.13 18.26 0.74
CA VAL A 78 -15.55 19.59 0.51
C VAL A 78 -15.50 19.93 -0.99
N ALA A 79 -15.07 18.98 -1.84
CA ALA A 79 -14.75 19.24 -3.24
C ALA A 79 -15.70 18.52 -4.23
N GLY A 80 -16.77 17.89 -3.74
CA GLY A 80 -17.61 17.01 -4.54
C GLY A 80 -16.96 15.66 -4.83
N VAL A 81 -17.76 14.72 -5.35
CA VAL A 81 -17.27 13.38 -5.74
C VAL A 81 -16.29 13.51 -6.89
N SER A 82 -15.05 13.11 -6.64
CA SER A 82 -13.93 13.27 -7.57
C SER A 82 -12.99 12.08 -7.54
N ASP A 83 -12.27 11.87 -8.66
CA ASP A 83 -11.28 10.80 -8.80
C ASP A 83 -9.92 11.21 -8.23
N TRP A 84 -9.62 12.50 -8.21
CA TRP A 84 -8.31 13.03 -7.81
C TRP A 84 -8.08 13.00 -6.30
N TRP A 85 -9.10 13.31 -5.49
CA TRP A 85 -8.95 13.37 -4.04
C TRP A 85 -8.54 12.04 -3.39
N PRO A 86 -9.24 10.92 -3.65
CA PRO A 86 -8.82 9.63 -3.10
C PRO A 86 -7.37 9.28 -3.42
N ARG A 87 -6.91 9.64 -4.62
CA ARG A 87 -5.55 9.36 -5.10
C ARG A 87 -4.48 10.25 -4.46
N LEU A 88 -4.86 11.34 -3.82
CA LEU A 88 -3.97 12.19 -3.03
C LEU A 88 -3.81 11.71 -1.58
N ILE A 89 -4.72 10.89 -1.05
CA ILE A 89 -4.70 10.46 0.35
C ILE A 89 -3.38 9.76 0.69
N SER A 90 -2.98 8.74 -0.07
CA SER A 90 -1.73 8.01 0.21
C SER A 90 -0.47 8.86 0.08
N PRO A 91 -0.28 9.71 -0.94
CA PRO A 91 0.83 10.67 -0.99
C PRO A 91 0.90 11.59 0.22
N LEU A 92 -0.24 12.16 0.65
CA LEU A 92 -0.31 13.04 1.82
C LEU A 92 0.03 12.30 3.12
N LEU A 93 -0.49 11.10 3.31
CA LEU A 93 -0.16 10.25 4.45
C LEU A 93 1.32 9.86 4.44
N ALA A 94 1.88 9.49 3.29
CA ALA A 94 3.30 9.15 3.17
C ALA A 94 4.21 10.33 3.52
N LEU A 95 3.82 11.55 3.13
CA LEU A 95 4.52 12.77 3.51
C LEU A 95 4.43 13.03 5.03
N ALA A 96 3.23 12.87 5.61
CA ALA A 96 3.02 12.97 7.05
C ALA A 96 3.88 11.95 7.81
N GLY A 97 3.93 10.68 7.36
CA GLY A 97 4.77 9.63 7.94
C GLY A 97 6.27 9.96 7.86
N THR A 98 6.69 10.56 6.76
CA THR A 98 8.07 11.03 6.60
C THR A 98 8.40 12.17 7.58
N TRP A 99 7.50 13.14 7.74
CA TRP A 99 7.63 14.20 8.72
C TRP A 99 7.66 13.65 10.16
N MET A 100 6.77 12.70 10.48
CA MET A 100 6.78 12.03 11.80
C MET A 100 8.09 11.28 12.05
N THR A 101 8.64 10.62 11.05
CA THR A 101 9.95 9.93 11.14
C THR A 101 11.09 10.93 11.41
N TRP A 102 11.09 12.08 10.73
CA TRP A 102 12.01 13.17 11.02
C TRP A 102 11.89 13.65 12.47
N ARG A 103 10.66 13.90 12.94
CA ARG A 103 10.39 14.35 14.30
C ARG A 103 10.86 13.30 15.34
N LEU A 104 10.59 12.03 15.07
CA LEU A 104 10.98 10.91 15.93
C LEU A 104 12.51 10.77 15.97
N ALA A 105 13.22 10.91 14.86
CA ALA A 105 14.68 10.94 14.82
C ALA A 105 15.25 12.04 15.69
N ARG A 106 14.69 13.26 15.64
CA ARG A 106 15.09 14.39 16.51
C ARG A 106 14.85 14.14 18.00
N ARG A 107 13.82 13.38 18.33
CA ARG A 107 13.50 13.02 19.72
C ARG A 107 14.43 11.94 20.25
N LEU A 108 14.75 10.95 19.43
CA LEU A 108 15.64 9.85 19.82
C LEU A 108 17.11 10.29 19.87
N TRP A 109 17.54 11.12 18.93
CA TRP A 109 18.93 11.60 18.83
C TRP A 109 19.00 13.14 18.72
N PRO A 110 18.67 13.85 19.81
CA PRO A 110 18.60 15.33 19.78
C PRO A 110 19.92 16.00 19.43
N ALA A 111 21.07 15.36 19.72
CA ALA A 111 22.40 15.85 19.38
C ALA A 111 22.82 15.56 17.92
N SER A 112 22.08 14.73 17.19
CA SER A 112 22.42 14.35 15.81
C SER A 112 21.40 14.92 14.82
N THR A 113 21.65 16.16 14.38
CA THR A 113 20.84 16.78 13.30
C THR A 113 20.93 16.00 12.01
N GLU A 114 22.05 15.33 11.76
CA GLU A 114 22.28 14.54 10.55
C GLU A 114 21.41 13.29 10.50
N THR A 115 21.23 12.57 11.62
CA THR A 115 20.26 11.46 11.70
C THR A 115 18.85 11.93 11.34
N ALA A 116 18.44 13.10 11.86
CA ALA A 116 17.14 13.65 11.57
C ALA A 116 16.94 14.04 10.10
N HIS A 117 18.01 14.35 9.38
CA HIS A 117 17.94 14.62 7.94
C HIS A 117 17.98 13.33 7.10
N LEU A 118 18.81 12.37 7.50
CA LEU A 118 19.03 11.15 6.73
C LEU A 118 17.90 10.12 6.88
N ALA A 119 17.31 9.96 8.06
CA ALA A 119 16.26 8.97 8.26
C ALA A 119 15.02 9.20 7.35
N PRO A 120 14.41 10.40 7.30
CA PRO A 120 13.32 10.64 6.36
C PRO A 120 13.75 10.52 4.90
N LEU A 121 14.98 10.87 4.55
CA LEU A 121 15.50 10.70 3.20
C LEU A 121 15.60 9.24 2.80
N VAL A 122 16.05 8.36 3.70
CA VAL A 122 16.07 6.91 3.50
C VAL A 122 14.65 6.38 3.31
N LEU A 123 13.70 6.80 4.15
CA LEU A 123 12.30 6.38 4.04
C LEU A 123 11.70 6.80 2.69
N LEU A 124 11.82 8.10 2.36
CA LEU A 124 11.26 8.70 1.14
C LEU A 124 11.76 8.06 -0.16
N SER A 125 12.97 7.52 -0.15
CA SER A 125 13.58 6.91 -1.34
C SER A 125 13.61 5.39 -1.30
N SER A 126 13.02 4.77 -0.28
CA SER A 126 12.86 3.31 -0.23
C SER A 126 11.74 2.85 -1.15
N LEU A 127 12.02 1.86 -2.00
CA LEU A 127 11.13 1.42 -3.08
C LEU A 127 9.72 1.08 -2.60
N LEU A 128 9.61 0.27 -1.54
CA LEU A 128 8.30 -0.15 -1.05
C LEU A 128 7.47 1.05 -0.56
N TRP A 129 8.08 1.98 0.20
CA TRP A 129 7.39 3.20 0.63
C TRP A 129 6.92 4.04 -0.54
N LEU A 130 7.79 4.22 -1.54
CA LEU A 130 7.49 4.98 -2.75
C LEU A 130 6.34 4.40 -3.55
N LEU A 131 6.33 3.07 -3.76
CA LEU A 131 5.28 2.40 -4.53
C LEU A 131 3.91 2.54 -3.86
N TYR A 132 3.84 2.26 -2.56
CA TYR A 132 2.56 2.34 -1.84
C TYR A 132 2.11 3.77 -1.54
N ALA A 133 3.02 4.72 -1.49
CA ALA A 133 2.67 6.14 -1.44
C ALA A 133 1.91 6.63 -2.69
N GLN A 134 1.99 5.90 -3.83
CA GLN A 134 1.28 6.24 -5.07
C GLN A 134 -0.07 5.54 -5.19
N ALA A 135 -0.34 4.53 -4.38
CA ALA A 135 -1.51 3.67 -4.50
C ALA A 135 -2.50 3.92 -3.34
N LEU A 136 -3.79 3.85 -3.63
CA LEU A 136 -4.82 3.98 -2.61
C LEU A 136 -4.92 2.67 -1.81
N PHE A 137 -4.13 2.59 -0.73
CA PHE A 137 -4.05 1.40 0.12
C PHE A 137 -4.20 1.74 1.60
N PHE A 138 -4.80 0.82 2.35
CA PHE A 138 -4.92 0.92 3.81
C PHE A 138 -3.56 0.85 4.54
N ASP A 139 -2.53 0.36 3.88
CA ASP A 139 -1.23 0.09 4.48
C ASP A 139 -0.42 1.34 4.80
N VAL A 140 -0.54 2.38 4.01
CA VAL A 140 0.05 3.69 4.34
C VAL A 140 -0.69 4.30 5.53
N LEU A 141 -2.02 4.14 5.59
CA LEU A 141 -2.83 4.65 6.69
C LEU A 141 -2.49 3.96 8.02
N ILE A 142 -2.39 2.62 8.05
CA ILE A 142 -1.99 1.91 9.28
C ILE A 142 -0.54 2.24 9.66
N ALA A 143 0.36 2.52 8.71
CA ALA A 143 1.72 2.97 9.01
C ALA A 143 1.72 4.31 9.75
N ILE A 144 0.82 5.24 9.40
CA ILE A 144 0.66 6.50 10.13
C ILE A 144 0.11 6.25 11.54
N CYS A 145 -0.90 5.40 11.68
CA CYS A 145 -1.44 5.02 12.99
C CYS A 145 -0.36 4.39 13.89
N ALA A 146 0.48 3.52 13.33
CA ALA A 146 1.63 2.95 14.02
C ALA A 146 2.64 4.01 14.46
N LEU A 147 2.99 4.95 13.57
CA LEU A 147 3.88 6.07 13.90
C LEU A 147 3.31 6.95 15.02
N VAL A 148 2.00 7.23 15.04
CA VAL A 148 1.34 7.96 16.14
C VAL A 148 1.52 7.21 17.45
N GLY A 149 1.17 5.92 17.49
CA GLY A 149 1.28 5.10 18.70
C GLY A 149 2.73 4.95 19.18
N LEU A 150 3.68 4.69 18.27
CA LEU A 150 5.10 4.51 18.61
C LEU A 150 5.76 5.83 19.03
N THR A 151 5.38 6.95 18.43
CA THR A 151 5.80 8.28 18.91
C THR A 151 5.30 8.50 20.33
N ALA A 152 4.07 8.12 20.64
CA ALA A 152 3.51 8.23 22.00
C ALA A 152 4.28 7.37 23.00
N VAL A 153 4.66 6.14 22.64
CA VAL A 153 5.51 5.25 23.46
C VAL A 153 6.85 5.91 23.77
N VAL A 154 7.53 6.49 22.78
CA VAL A 154 8.80 7.21 22.97
C VAL A 154 8.61 8.45 23.84
N GLU A 155 7.58 9.24 23.60
CA GLU A 155 7.33 10.46 24.38
C GLU A 155 6.92 10.13 25.84
N ALA A 156 6.16 9.07 26.06
CA ALA A 156 5.88 8.57 27.41
C ALA A 156 7.19 8.18 28.14
N ALA A 157 8.11 7.51 27.45
CA ALA A 157 9.40 7.14 28.00
C ALA A 157 10.28 8.37 28.30
N LEU A 158 10.37 9.33 27.38
CA LEU A 158 11.25 10.48 27.53
C LEU A 158 10.72 11.53 28.52
N THR A 159 9.39 11.73 28.55
CA THR A 159 8.77 12.80 29.35
C THR A 159 8.11 12.30 30.63
N GLY A 160 7.67 11.04 30.68
CA GLY A 160 6.88 10.43 31.75
C GLY A 160 5.48 10.99 31.90
N ARG A 161 4.98 11.76 30.92
CA ARG A 161 3.63 12.33 30.96
C ARG A 161 2.61 11.25 30.59
N ARG A 162 1.64 11.03 31.48
CA ARG A 162 0.58 10.01 31.28
C ARG A 162 -0.31 10.27 30.08
N GLY A 163 -0.48 11.54 29.66
CA GLY A 163 -1.28 11.91 28.50
C GLY A 163 -0.85 11.25 27.18
N TRP A 164 0.40 10.79 27.07
CA TRP A 164 0.87 10.06 25.88
C TRP A 164 0.21 8.70 25.71
N TRP A 165 -0.29 8.10 26.77
CA TRP A 165 -1.04 6.84 26.68
C TRP A 165 -2.41 7.03 26.03
N VAL A 166 -2.99 8.24 26.09
CA VAL A 166 -4.17 8.59 25.30
C VAL A 166 -3.83 8.65 23.82
N VAL A 167 -2.69 9.27 23.45
CA VAL A 167 -2.23 9.30 22.06
C VAL A 167 -1.88 7.90 21.54
N PHE A 168 -1.30 7.04 22.39
CA PHE A 168 -1.10 5.63 22.08
C PHE A 168 -2.43 4.93 21.78
N GLY A 169 -3.43 5.13 22.63
CA GLY A 169 -4.78 4.59 22.45
C GLY A 169 -5.47 5.08 21.16
N LEU A 170 -5.28 6.36 20.80
CA LEU A 170 -5.71 6.88 19.49
C LEU A 170 -5.01 6.15 18.34
N GLY A 171 -3.70 5.92 18.44
CA GLY A 171 -2.95 5.14 17.44
C GLY A 171 -3.49 3.72 17.29
N VAL A 172 -3.80 3.05 18.42
CA VAL A 172 -4.44 1.71 18.42
C VAL A 172 -5.82 1.77 17.79
N GLY A 173 -6.71 2.64 18.26
CA GLY A 173 -8.11 2.70 17.82
C GLY A 173 -8.24 3.06 16.34
N LEU A 174 -7.55 4.12 15.88
CA LEU A 174 -7.51 4.49 14.47
C LEU A 174 -6.86 3.40 13.61
N GLY A 175 -5.83 2.72 14.13
CA GLY A 175 -5.22 1.59 13.46
C GLY A 175 -6.17 0.41 13.28
N VAL A 176 -7.01 0.11 14.27
CA VAL A 176 -8.09 -0.90 14.15
C VAL A 176 -9.11 -0.45 13.12
N LEU A 177 -9.52 0.82 13.12
CA LEU A 177 -10.43 1.38 12.13
C LEU A 177 -9.81 1.48 10.72
N ALA A 178 -8.48 1.41 10.60
CA ALA A 178 -7.78 1.34 9.33
C ALA A 178 -7.69 -0.09 8.78
N LYS A 179 -7.20 -1.04 9.57
CA LYS A 179 -6.91 -2.40 9.06
C LYS A 179 -7.14 -3.52 10.10
N GLY A 180 -8.03 -3.28 11.05
CA GLY A 180 -8.33 -4.24 12.10
C GLY A 180 -7.18 -4.41 13.11
N PRO A 181 -7.15 -5.53 13.87
CA PRO A 181 -6.21 -5.76 14.96
C PRO A 181 -4.74 -5.87 14.53
N ALA A 182 -4.43 -5.88 13.23
CA ALA A 182 -3.06 -5.91 12.71
C ALA A 182 -2.16 -4.79 13.28
N ILE A 183 -2.74 -3.64 13.67
CA ILE A 183 -2.03 -2.54 14.32
C ILE A 183 -1.27 -2.98 15.57
N LEU A 184 -1.76 -3.97 16.29
CA LEU A 184 -1.14 -4.48 17.51
C LEU A 184 0.22 -5.14 17.23
N VAL A 185 0.38 -5.77 16.07
CA VAL A 185 1.67 -6.36 15.65
C VAL A 185 2.76 -5.29 15.55
N HIS A 186 2.40 -4.09 15.12
CA HIS A 186 3.33 -2.97 14.95
C HIS A 186 3.65 -2.23 16.26
N LEU A 187 2.68 -2.19 17.19
CA LEU A 187 2.80 -1.38 18.41
C LEU A 187 3.29 -2.18 19.63
N LEU A 188 2.78 -3.40 19.81
CA LEU A 188 3.02 -4.17 21.03
C LEU A 188 4.48 -4.57 21.24
N PRO A 189 5.27 -4.95 20.24
CA PRO A 189 6.69 -5.27 20.48
C PRO A 189 7.43 -4.15 21.18
N ALA A 190 7.28 -2.90 20.74
CA ALA A 190 7.94 -1.74 21.36
C ALA A 190 7.36 -1.43 22.75
N ALA A 191 6.04 -1.53 22.94
CA ALA A 191 5.40 -1.25 24.21
C ALA A 191 5.72 -2.29 25.28
N LEU A 192 5.72 -3.59 24.91
CA LEU A 192 5.93 -4.69 25.84
C LEU A 192 7.40 -4.96 26.16
N LEU A 193 8.31 -4.78 25.17
CA LEU A 193 9.75 -4.97 25.35
C LEU A 193 10.44 -3.71 25.89
N ALA A 194 9.68 -2.77 26.47
CA ALA A 194 10.22 -1.57 27.11
C ALA A 194 11.33 -1.86 28.15
N PRO A 195 11.26 -2.89 29.02
CA PRO A 195 12.34 -3.21 29.94
C PRO A 195 13.69 -3.47 29.26
N TRP A 196 13.66 -3.95 28.01
CA TRP A 196 14.87 -4.21 27.26
C TRP A 196 15.46 -2.94 26.62
N TRP A 197 14.65 -2.17 25.90
CA TRP A 197 15.18 -0.99 25.20
C TRP A 197 15.35 0.24 26.10
N LEU A 198 14.63 0.31 27.26
CA LEU A 198 14.81 1.34 28.29
C LEU A 198 15.83 0.98 29.37
N ARG A 199 16.48 -0.20 29.31
CA ARG A 199 17.39 -0.69 30.35
C ARG A 199 18.49 0.32 30.73
N HIS A 200 18.93 1.17 29.80
CA HIS A 200 19.96 2.16 29.99
C HIS A 200 19.41 3.61 29.97
N ALA A 201 18.10 3.75 30.11
CA ALA A 201 17.49 5.09 30.19
C ALA A 201 17.94 5.81 31.47
N ARG A 202 18.13 7.12 31.36
CA ARG A 202 18.57 7.95 32.51
C ARG A 202 17.50 8.13 33.59
N ARG A 203 16.23 7.86 33.23
CA ARG A 203 15.08 8.04 34.11
C ARG A 203 14.63 6.71 34.70
N PRO A 204 14.34 6.63 36.03
CA PRO A 204 13.74 5.47 36.61
C PRO A 204 12.29 5.28 36.13
N PHE A 205 11.91 4.03 35.88
CA PHE A 205 10.56 3.65 35.47
C PHE A 205 9.91 2.80 36.56
N THR A 206 8.62 3.08 36.83
CA THR A 206 7.77 2.15 37.53
C THR A 206 7.08 1.29 36.49
N TRP A 207 7.41 0.00 36.42
CA TRP A 207 6.87 -0.91 35.41
C TRP A 207 5.36 -1.09 35.54
N SER A 208 4.82 -1.01 36.77
CA SER A 208 3.37 -0.97 36.99
C SER A 208 2.72 0.23 36.33
N GLY A 209 3.31 1.41 36.48
CA GLY A 209 2.83 2.63 35.81
C GLY A 209 2.96 2.59 34.28
N TRP A 210 4.03 1.95 33.78
CA TRP A 210 4.22 1.76 32.34
C TRP A 210 3.15 0.84 31.76
N TYR A 211 3.03 -0.39 32.29
CA TYR A 211 2.06 -1.36 31.79
C TYR A 211 0.61 -0.97 32.08
N GLY A 212 0.36 -0.26 33.19
CA GLY A 212 -0.92 0.38 33.45
C GLY A 212 -1.28 1.40 32.37
N GLY A 213 -0.28 2.19 31.90
CA GLY A 213 -0.43 3.11 30.78
C GLY A 213 -0.70 2.41 29.44
N VAL A 214 0.05 1.34 29.15
CA VAL A 214 -0.19 0.50 27.95
C VAL A 214 -1.61 -0.08 27.99
N GLY A 215 -2.04 -0.64 29.17
CA GLY A 215 -3.37 -1.18 29.36
C GLY A 215 -4.47 -0.13 29.14
N LEU A 216 -4.30 1.09 29.71
CA LEU A 216 -5.22 2.21 29.50
C LEU A 216 -5.33 2.59 28.01
N GLY A 217 -4.19 2.67 27.32
CA GLY A 217 -4.17 2.96 25.89
C GLY A 217 -4.85 1.88 25.05
N LEU A 218 -4.63 0.60 25.38
CA LEU A 218 -5.32 -0.50 24.72
C LEU A 218 -6.84 -0.45 24.96
N LEU A 219 -7.27 -0.19 26.20
CA LEU A 219 -8.69 -0.03 26.52
C LEU A 219 -9.33 1.13 25.74
N LEU A 220 -8.64 2.26 25.63
CA LEU A 220 -9.11 3.38 24.81
C LEU A 220 -9.19 3.00 23.33
N GLY A 221 -8.17 2.30 22.81
CA GLY A 221 -8.17 1.83 21.43
C GLY A 221 -9.32 0.87 21.14
N VAL A 222 -9.59 -0.07 22.05
CA VAL A 222 -10.75 -0.98 21.98
C VAL A 222 -12.06 -0.20 22.04
N ALA A 223 -12.19 0.79 22.93
CA ALA A 223 -13.38 1.63 23.01
C ALA A 223 -13.67 2.38 21.70
N ILE A 224 -12.63 2.95 21.06
CA ILE A 224 -12.75 3.61 19.75
C ILE A 224 -13.20 2.62 18.68
N ALA A 225 -12.60 1.42 18.63
CA ALA A 225 -12.97 0.39 17.67
C ALA A 225 -14.42 -0.08 17.85
N LEU A 226 -14.84 -0.32 19.11
CA LEU A 226 -16.20 -0.76 19.45
C LEU A 226 -17.23 0.34 19.23
N ALA A 227 -16.87 1.62 19.38
CA ALA A 227 -17.75 2.75 19.07
C ALA A 227 -18.20 2.76 17.59
N TRP A 228 -17.42 2.17 16.70
CA TRP A 228 -17.85 1.91 15.32
C TRP A 228 -18.42 0.49 15.17
N ALA A 229 -17.73 -0.55 15.66
CA ALA A 229 -18.06 -1.93 15.32
C ALA A 229 -19.44 -2.37 15.88
N ILE A 230 -19.83 -1.87 17.07
CA ILE A 230 -21.13 -2.19 17.66
C ILE A 230 -22.29 -1.64 16.81
N PRO A 231 -22.39 -0.31 16.56
CA PRO A 231 -23.48 0.20 15.74
C PRO A 231 -23.44 -0.33 14.30
N ALA A 232 -22.25 -0.52 13.70
CA ALA A 232 -22.12 -1.11 12.38
C ALA A 232 -22.61 -2.57 12.33
N GLY A 233 -22.28 -3.37 13.35
CA GLY A 233 -22.77 -4.75 13.47
C GLY A 233 -24.28 -4.85 13.71
N LEU A 234 -24.87 -3.89 14.40
CA LEU A 234 -26.32 -3.84 14.61
C LEU A 234 -27.06 -3.43 13.33
N SER A 235 -26.50 -2.50 12.54
CA SER A 235 -27.11 -1.99 11.32
C SER A 235 -26.88 -2.88 10.09
N GLY A 236 -25.73 -3.57 10.02
CA GLY A 236 -25.33 -4.37 8.87
C GLY A 236 -25.93 -5.78 8.80
N GLY A 237 -26.70 -6.19 9.81
CA GLY A 237 -27.30 -7.50 9.90
C GLY A 237 -26.40 -8.56 10.55
N GLU A 238 -26.96 -9.76 10.77
CA GLU A 238 -26.30 -10.81 11.55
C GLU A 238 -25.03 -11.35 10.88
N GLU A 239 -25.07 -11.58 9.58
CA GLU A 239 -23.94 -12.08 8.81
C GLU A 239 -22.78 -11.09 8.84
N TYR A 240 -23.04 -9.81 8.59
CA TYR A 240 -22.03 -8.76 8.67
C TYR A 240 -21.44 -8.62 10.09
N ARG A 241 -22.30 -8.66 11.12
CA ARG A 241 -21.86 -8.65 12.53
C ARG A 241 -20.91 -9.80 12.83
N ASN A 242 -21.28 -11.03 12.44
CA ASN A 242 -20.44 -12.20 12.65
C ASN A 242 -19.12 -12.09 11.87
N ALA A 243 -19.15 -11.56 10.65
CA ALA A 243 -17.96 -11.35 9.83
C ALA A 243 -16.98 -10.34 10.45
N ILE A 244 -17.43 -9.20 11.01
CA ILE A 244 -16.54 -8.19 11.58
C ILE A 244 -15.99 -8.58 12.96
N PHE A 245 -16.74 -9.35 13.78
CA PHE A 245 -16.29 -9.74 15.11
C PHE A 245 -15.50 -11.05 15.13
N TRP A 246 -15.86 -12.02 14.30
CA TRP A 246 -15.29 -13.38 14.34
C TRP A 246 -14.57 -13.76 13.03
N GLY A 247 -15.15 -13.50 11.87
CA GLY A 247 -14.61 -13.93 10.57
C GLY A 247 -13.30 -13.27 10.16
N GLN A 248 -13.00 -12.07 10.68
CA GLN A 248 -11.75 -11.35 10.35
C GLN A 248 -10.58 -11.71 11.26
N THR A 249 -10.82 -12.32 12.42
CA THR A 249 -9.81 -12.43 13.48
C THR A 249 -9.21 -13.84 13.57
N ALA A 250 -10.00 -14.88 13.51
CA ALA A 250 -9.54 -16.25 13.73
C ALA A 250 -9.08 -16.96 12.45
N ASP A 251 -9.88 -16.89 11.39
CA ASP A 251 -9.62 -17.69 10.17
C ASP A 251 -8.50 -17.12 9.31
N ARG A 252 -8.35 -15.78 9.24
CA ARG A 252 -7.30 -15.15 8.43
C ARG A 252 -5.91 -15.17 9.06
N MET A 253 -5.80 -15.20 10.39
CA MET A 253 -4.49 -15.30 11.05
C MET A 253 -3.93 -16.72 11.03
N VAL A 254 -4.80 -17.73 11.02
CA VAL A 254 -4.40 -19.15 11.15
C VAL A 254 -4.42 -19.87 9.80
N GLN A 255 -5.34 -19.54 8.89
CA GLN A 255 -5.55 -20.27 7.63
C GLN A 255 -5.60 -19.35 6.41
N SER A 256 -4.61 -18.47 6.24
CA SER A 256 -4.43 -17.78 4.97
C SER A 256 -3.91 -18.78 3.92
N PHE A 257 -4.82 -19.45 3.20
CA PHE A 257 -4.47 -20.31 2.06
C PHE A 257 -3.95 -19.46 0.88
N ALA A 258 -4.41 -18.22 0.77
CA ALA A 258 -3.92 -17.26 -0.20
C ALA A 258 -2.54 -16.72 0.18
N HIS A 259 -1.63 -16.62 -0.77
CA HIS A 259 -0.30 -16.02 -0.63
C HIS A 259 0.63 -16.72 0.38
N ARG A 260 0.54 -18.04 0.54
CA ARG A 260 1.49 -18.79 1.36
C ARG A 260 2.91 -18.60 0.85
N ARG A 261 3.80 -18.14 1.76
CA ARG A 261 5.22 -17.96 1.48
C ARG A 261 6.06 -18.47 2.65
N PRO A 262 7.29 -18.95 2.41
CA PRO A 262 8.16 -19.45 3.46
C PRO A 262 8.52 -18.35 4.47
N ALA A 263 8.87 -18.72 5.71
CA ALA A 263 9.18 -17.76 6.78
C ALA A 263 10.32 -16.79 6.42
N TRP A 264 11.31 -17.23 5.66
CA TRP A 264 12.46 -16.43 5.21
C TRP A 264 12.12 -15.43 4.10
N TRP A 265 10.92 -15.45 3.52
CA TRP A 265 10.57 -14.66 2.34
C TRP A 265 10.81 -13.16 2.53
N TYR A 266 10.42 -12.61 3.68
CA TYR A 266 10.65 -11.19 3.95
C TYR A 266 12.14 -10.85 4.00
N LEU A 267 12.99 -11.71 4.56
CA LEU A 267 14.45 -11.48 4.58
C LEU A 267 15.02 -11.39 3.17
N ALA A 268 14.58 -12.27 2.27
CA ALA A 268 14.99 -12.22 0.88
C ALA A 268 14.44 -10.99 0.13
N ALA A 269 13.26 -10.50 0.51
CA ALA A 269 12.61 -9.35 -0.12
C ALA A 269 13.10 -7.99 0.42
N LEU A 270 13.66 -7.94 1.64
CA LEU A 270 14.13 -6.70 2.27
C LEU A 270 15.07 -5.86 1.40
N PRO A 271 16.07 -6.43 0.66
CA PRO A 271 16.92 -5.63 -0.22
C PRO A 271 16.14 -4.90 -1.31
N LEU A 272 15.04 -5.50 -1.81
CA LEU A 272 14.14 -4.87 -2.77
C LEU A 272 13.26 -3.82 -2.09
N PHE A 273 12.69 -4.12 -0.92
CA PHE A 273 11.80 -3.20 -0.19
C PHE A 273 12.50 -1.91 0.22
N LEU A 274 13.74 -2.04 0.67
CA LEU A 274 14.59 -0.93 1.08
C LEU A 274 15.61 -0.53 -0.02
N PHE A 275 15.34 -0.91 -1.29
CA PHE A 275 16.15 -0.42 -2.39
C PHE A 275 16.09 1.12 -2.45
N PRO A 276 17.21 1.82 -2.67
CA PRO A 276 18.53 1.31 -3.01
C PRO A 276 19.45 1.01 -1.81
N TRP A 277 19.01 1.21 -0.57
CA TRP A 277 19.84 1.31 0.63
C TRP A 277 20.49 -0.02 1.05
N LEU A 278 19.71 -1.10 1.10
CA LEU A 278 20.26 -2.41 1.52
C LEU A 278 21.17 -3.06 0.48
N LEU A 279 21.14 -2.59 -0.76
CA LEU A 279 22.12 -3.01 -1.78
C LEU A 279 23.45 -2.24 -1.68
N TRP A 280 23.64 -1.39 -0.68
CA TRP A 280 24.90 -0.71 -0.44
C TRP A 280 25.70 -1.40 0.66
N PRO A 281 26.69 -2.30 0.34
CA PRO A 281 27.36 -3.12 1.34
C PRO A 281 28.09 -2.31 2.41
N ARG A 282 28.57 -1.12 2.05
CA ARG A 282 29.23 -0.22 2.99
C ARG A 282 28.27 0.25 4.08
N LEU A 283 27.02 0.53 3.73
CA LEU A 283 25.98 0.92 4.69
C LEU A 283 25.66 -0.23 5.66
N LEU A 284 25.61 -1.47 5.17
CA LEU A 284 25.43 -2.64 6.04
C LEU A 284 26.61 -2.79 7.03
N GLY A 285 27.83 -2.59 6.57
CA GLY A 285 29.01 -2.57 7.43
C GLY A 285 28.96 -1.45 8.48
N GLN A 286 28.43 -0.27 8.13
CA GLN A 286 28.24 0.84 9.06
C GLN A 286 27.15 0.55 10.08
N LEU A 287 26.02 -0.03 9.65
CA LEU A 287 24.96 -0.48 10.54
C LEU A 287 25.53 -1.50 11.56
N GLY A 288 26.25 -2.51 11.09
CA GLY A 288 26.90 -3.49 11.96
C GLY A 288 27.88 -2.86 12.96
N ARG A 289 28.64 -1.86 12.54
CA ARG A 289 29.53 -1.09 13.43
C ARG A 289 28.72 -0.31 14.46
N THR A 290 27.72 0.45 14.05
CA THR A 290 26.84 1.22 14.93
C THR A 290 26.17 0.30 15.97
N LEU A 291 25.66 -0.84 15.56
CA LEU A 291 25.08 -1.84 16.45
C LEU A 291 26.07 -2.35 17.51
N ARG A 292 27.34 -2.50 17.17
CA ARG A 292 28.38 -2.95 18.11
C ARG A 292 28.83 -1.83 19.06
N THR A 293 29.03 -0.60 18.53
CA THR A 293 29.60 0.50 19.31
C THR A 293 28.56 1.25 20.14
N GLU A 294 27.31 1.30 19.70
CA GLU A 294 26.22 2.06 20.32
C GLU A 294 25.09 1.16 20.83
N TRP A 295 25.38 -0.11 21.13
CA TRP A 295 24.38 -1.08 21.62
C TRP A 295 23.55 -0.59 22.82
N ARG A 296 24.07 0.35 23.61
CA ARG A 296 23.37 0.93 24.77
C ARG A 296 22.48 2.12 24.40
N ASP A 297 22.54 2.60 23.16
CA ASP A 297 21.71 3.74 22.73
C ASP A 297 20.22 3.37 22.74
N LEU A 298 19.43 4.24 23.35
CA LEU A 298 17.99 4.04 23.51
C LEU A 298 17.26 4.02 22.17
N GLY A 299 17.57 4.99 21.30
CA GLY A 299 16.94 5.13 20.00
C GLY A 299 17.21 3.94 19.09
N LEU A 300 18.48 3.46 19.11
CA LEU A 300 18.90 2.29 18.35
C LEU A 300 18.12 1.04 18.78
N ARG A 301 18.02 0.80 20.08
CA ARG A 301 17.32 -0.37 20.64
C ARG A 301 15.81 -0.30 20.40
N PHE A 302 15.21 0.89 20.55
CA PHE A 302 13.81 1.11 20.23
C PHE A 302 13.51 0.79 18.77
N ALA A 303 14.29 1.36 17.84
CA ALA A 303 14.09 1.12 16.41
C ALA A 303 14.31 -0.36 16.01
N LEU A 304 15.26 -1.04 16.69
CA LEU A 304 15.46 -2.50 16.49
C LEU A 304 14.25 -3.33 16.95
N VAL A 305 13.73 -3.04 18.16
CA VAL A 305 12.55 -3.77 18.68
C VAL A 305 11.35 -3.57 17.77
N TRP A 306 11.13 -2.34 17.32
CA TRP A 306 10.05 -2.03 16.40
C TRP A 306 10.23 -2.82 15.09
N PHE A 307 11.35 -2.65 14.40
CA PHE A 307 11.59 -3.30 13.09
C PHE A 307 11.57 -4.83 13.19
N LEU A 308 12.32 -5.39 14.14
CA LEU A 308 12.44 -6.85 14.28
C LEU A 308 11.16 -7.47 14.82
N GLY A 309 10.42 -6.78 15.68
CA GLY A 309 9.15 -7.25 16.21
C GLY A 309 8.13 -7.51 15.09
N GLY A 310 7.90 -6.53 14.22
CA GLY A 310 7.02 -6.71 13.07
C GLY A 310 7.56 -7.75 12.08
N LEU A 311 8.86 -7.67 11.76
CA LEU A 311 9.49 -8.61 10.82
C LEU A 311 9.36 -10.07 11.29
N ILE A 312 9.62 -10.36 12.56
CA ILE A 312 9.55 -11.73 13.13
C ILE A 312 8.10 -12.22 13.12
N ILE A 313 7.15 -11.40 13.60
CA ILE A 313 5.75 -11.81 13.70
C ILE A 313 5.17 -12.06 12.28
N PHE A 314 5.38 -11.15 11.32
CA PHE A 314 4.90 -11.38 9.95
C PHE A 314 5.64 -12.51 9.24
N SER A 315 6.90 -12.78 9.58
CA SER A 315 7.62 -13.94 9.06
C SER A 315 7.04 -15.27 9.56
N ALA A 316 6.48 -15.29 10.77
CA ALA A 316 5.84 -16.46 11.35
C ALA A 316 4.45 -16.75 10.76
N ILE A 317 3.73 -15.72 10.29
CA ILE A 317 2.41 -15.86 9.65
C ILE A 317 2.56 -16.47 8.26
N SER A 318 1.68 -17.40 7.86
CA SER A 318 1.75 -18.12 6.58
C SER A 318 1.52 -17.22 5.36
N GLY A 319 0.48 -16.40 5.38
CA GLY A 319 0.16 -15.44 4.32
C GLY A 319 1.04 -14.19 4.38
N LYS A 320 1.80 -13.92 3.31
CA LYS A 320 2.75 -12.80 3.28
C LYS A 320 2.53 -11.91 2.08
N GLN A 321 2.34 -10.62 2.34
CA GLN A 321 2.28 -9.58 1.31
C GLN A 321 3.35 -8.52 1.57
N PRO A 322 3.93 -7.89 0.52
CA PRO A 322 4.96 -6.86 0.68
C PRO A 322 4.55 -5.73 1.62
N HIS A 323 3.33 -5.26 1.49
CA HIS A 323 2.80 -4.10 2.20
C HIS A 323 2.60 -4.30 3.71
N TYR A 324 2.62 -5.55 4.21
CA TYR A 324 2.51 -5.78 5.66
C TYR A 324 3.68 -5.19 6.45
N LEU A 325 4.85 -5.01 5.80
CA LEU A 325 6.02 -4.40 6.42
C LEU A 325 6.11 -2.88 6.23
N LEU A 326 5.12 -2.22 5.62
CA LEU A 326 5.14 -0.76 5.46
C LEU A 326 5.28 -0.01 6.79
N PRO A 327 4.57 -0.39 7.88
CA PRO A 327 4.70 0.27 9.17
C PRO A 327 6.08 0.11 9.84
N GLU A 328 6.91 -0.86 9.43
CA GLU A 328 8.27 -1.09 9.92
C GLU A 328 9.32 -0.27 9.16
N LEU A 329 9.00 0.23 7.97
CA LEU A 329 9.98 0.98 7.16
C LEU A 329 10.51 2.25 7.84
N PRO A 330 9.73 3.03 8.61
CA PRO A 330 10.26 4.15 9.37
C PRO A 330 11.33 3.72 10.39
N ALA A 331 11.16 2.55 11.04
CA ALA A 331 12.19 2.01 11.94
C ALA A 331 13.47 1.64 11.20
N ALA A 332 13.37 0.97 10.06
CA ALA A 332 14.51 0.67 9.20
C ALA A 332 15.23 1.96 8.75
N ALA A 333 14.45 2.98 8.38
CA ALA A 333 14.98 4.29 7.98
C ALA A 333 15.71 5.01 9.13
N LEU A 334 15.19 4.92 10.35
CA LEU A 334 15.84 5.43 11.56
C LEU A 334 17.19 4.73 11.79
N LEU A 335 17.23 3.39 11.70
CA LEU A 335 18.45 2.59 11.87
C LEU A 335 19.51 2.94 10.81
N LEU A 336 19.12 2.93 9.54
CA LEU A 336 20.02 3.20 8.41
C LEU A 336 20.48 4.67 8.40
N GLY A 337 19.57 5.62 8.65
CA GLY A 337 19.88 7.05 8.73
C GLY A 337 20.83 7.38 9.88
N HIS A 338 20.63 6.74 11.04
CA HIS A 338 21.53 6.89 12.19
C HIS A 338 22.91 6.30 11.89
N ALA A 339 22.98 5.11 11.30
CA ALA A 339 24.25 4.49 10.91
C ALA A 339 25.03 5.35 9.90
N LEU A 340 24.36 5.96 8.94
CA LEU A 340 24.97 6.90 7.97
C LEU A 340 25.48 8.18 8.66
N ALA A 341 24.74 8.72 9.63
CA ALA A 341 25.13 9.90 10.38
C ALA A 341 26.38 9.65 11.26
N ARG A 342 26.44 8.49 11.92
CA ARG A 342 27.55 8.11 12.80
C ARG A 342 28.81 7.72 12.04
N HIS A 343 28.66 7.10 10.91
CA HIS A 343 29.76 6.58 10.10
C HIS A 343 29.57 6.99 8.63
N PRO A 344 29.92 8.23 8.23
CA PRO A 344 29.73 8.69 6.86
C PRO A 344 30.37 7.75 5.83
N ALA A 345 29.55 7.29 4.87
CA ALA A 345 30.03 6.44 3.80
C ALA A 345 30.86 7.26 2.81
N ARG A 346 32.14 6.92 2.64
CA ARG A 346 33.00 7.56 1.63
C ARG A 346 33.10 6.78 0.32
N SER A 347 32.40 5.65 0.21
CA SER A 347 32.40 4.80 -0.98
C SER A 347 31.20 5.10 -1.91
N ARG A 348 31.35 4.76 -3.19
CA ARG A 348 30.26 4.80 -4.14
C ARG A 348 29.29 3.64 -3.89
N PRO A 349 27.97 3.84 -4.07
CA PRO A 349 26.96 2.79 -3.97
C PRO A 349 26.91 1.94 -5.26
N TRP A 350 27.93 1.14 -5.51
CA TRP A 350 28.12 0.38 -6.75
C TRP A 350 26.95 -0.56 -7.08
N LEU A 351 26.55 -1.39 -6.12
CA LEU A 351 25.53 -2.42 -6.39
C LEU A 351 24.16 -1.81 -6.76
N PRO A 352 23.59 -0.87 -5.99
CA PRO A 352 22.32 -0.27 -6.41
C PRO A 352 22.43 0.50 -7.73
N ALA A 353 23.56 1.13 -7.99
CA ALA A 353 23.77 1.84 -9.26
C ALA A 353 23.87 0.89 -10.45
N LEU A 354 24.66 -0.18 -10.32
CA LEU A 354 24.78 -1.21 -11.37
C LEU A 354 23.44 -1.93 -11.59
N ALA A 355 22.67 -2.19 -10.52
CA ALA A 355 21.34 -2.77 -10.64
C ALA A 355 20.40 -1.88 -11.48
N LEU A 356 20.42 -0.56 -11.26
CA LEU A 356 19.63 0.39 -12.07
C LEU A 356 20.12 0.43 -13.52
N ILE A 357 21.42 0.49 -13.75
CA ILE A 357 22.01 0.51 -15.10
C ILE A 357 21.67 -0.79 -15.83
N ALA A 358 21.85 -1.95 -15.19
CA ALA A 358 21.55 -3.24 -15.78
C ALA A 358 20.05 -3.40 -16.08
N LEU A 359 19.17 -2.93 -15.19
CA LEU A 359 17.73 -2.89 -15.43
C LEU A 359 17.41 -2.04 -16.67
N GLY A 360 17.95 -0.83 -16.74
CA GLY A 360 17.71 0.08 -17.87
C GLY A 360 18.22 -0.48 -19.20
N LEU A 361 19.46 -0.99 -19.24
CA LEU A 361 20.02 -1.60 -20.44
C LEU A 361 19.26 -2.86 -20.83
N GLY A 362 18.90 -3.70 -19.86
CA GLY A 362 18.11 -4.92 -20.09
C GLY A 362 16.73 -4.63 -20.67
N MET A 363 16.04 -3.59 -20.18
CA MET A 363 14.75 -3.15 -20.72
C MET A 363 14.90 -2.64 -22.16
N SER A 364 15.89 -1.79 -22.43
CA SER A 364 16.14 -1.29 -23.79
C SER A 364 16.50 -2.42 -24.74
N TYR A 365 17.32 -3.39 -24.30
CA TYR A 365 17.66 -4.56 -25.09
C TYR A 365 16.44 -5.44 -25.38
N ALA A 366 15.61 -5.71 -24.37
CA ALA A 366 14.40 -6.51 -24.56
C ALA A 366 13.44 -5.88 -25.56
N ALA A 367 13.27 -4.54 -25.50
CA ALA A 367 12.43 -3.80 -26.42
C ALA A 367 12.96 -3.81 -27.88
N LEU A 368 14.29 -3.92 -28.08
CA LEU A 368 14.91 -3.91 -29.40
C LEU A 368 15.09 -5.31 -30.01
N ALA A 369 15.35 -6.31 -29.18
CA ALA A 369 15.83 -7.62 -29.64
C ALA A 369 14.87 -8.78 -29.36
N MET A 370 13.94 -8.63 -28.44
CA MET A 370 12.99 -9.68 -28.06
C MET A 370 11.65 -9.40 -28.75
N GLY A 371 11.30 -10.19 -29.76
CA GLY A 371 10.00 -10.14 -30.41
C GLY A 371 8.85 -10.61 -29.49
N ASP A 372 7.80 -11.22 -30.05
CA ASP A 372 6.63 -11.73 -29.30
C ASP A 372 7.05 -12.81 -28.28
N THR A 373 7.34 -12.38 -27.08
CA THR A 373 7.62 -13.23 -25.91
C THR A 373 6.45 -13.18 -24.94
N LYS A 374 6.24 -14.26 -24.16
CA LYS A 374 5.15 -14.37 -23.19
C LYS A 374 5.57 -13.81 -21.81
N GLY A 375 4.58 -13.46 -21.00
CA GLY A 375 4.78 -13.03 -19.62
C GLY A 375 5.40 -11.64 -19.50
N ILE A 376 6.11 -11.39 -18.40
CA ILE A 376 6.69 -10.09 -18.08
C ILE A 376 7.70 -9.59 -19.12
N LEU A 377 8.44 -10.51 -19.74
CA LEU A 377 9.39 -10.18 -20.81
C LEU A 377 8.67 -9.66 -22.05
N GLY A 378 7.53 -10.25 -22.42
CA GLY A 378 6.70 -9.75 -23.53
C GLY A 378 6.11 -8.36 -23.24
N VAL A 379 5.72 -8.10 -21.99
CA VAL A 379 5.30 -6.77 -21.58
C VAL A 379 6.44 -5.74 -21.73
N ILE A 380 7.65 -6.10 -21.31
CA ILE A 380 8.83 -5.23 -21.41
C ILE A 380 9.23 -5.04 -22.89
N ALA A 381 9.21 -6.11 -23.70
CA ALA A 381 9.51 -6.05 -25.12
C ALA A 381 8.53 -5.15 -25.90
N GLY A 382 7.29 -5.05 -25.47
CA GLY A 382 6.29 -4.12 -26.04
C GLY A 382 6.47 -2.65 -25.67
N LEU A 383 7.40 -2.32 -24.75
CA LEU A 383 7.68 -0.93 -24.39
C LEU A 383 8.63 -0.27 -25.42
N PRO A 384 8.60 1.08 -25.55
CA PRO A 384 9.59 1.79 -26.35
C PRO A 384 11.03 1.53 -25.82
N ALA A 385 12.00 1.40 -26.72
CA ALA A 385 13.40 1.13 -26.36
C ALA A 385 14.01 2.19 -25.42
N TRP A 386 13.55 3.43 -25.47
CA TRP A 386 13.99 4.48 -24.55
C TRP A 386 13.49 4.31 -23.10
N SER A 387 12.57 3.37 -22.84
CA SER A 387 12.01 3.14 -21.50
C SER A 387 13.07 2.75 -20.45
N GLY A 388 14.24 2.25 -20.87
CA GLY A 388 15.36 1.96 -19.99
C GLY A 388 16.23 3.16 -19.60
N VAL A 389 16.18 4.27 -20.38
CA VAL A 389 17.15 5.38 -20.27
C VAL A 389 17.17 6.01 -18.87
N GLY A 390 16.01 6.27 -18.29
CA GLY A 390 15.94 6.92 -16.98
C GLY A 390 16.53 6.09 -15.84
N PHE A 391 16.48 4.75 -15.93
CA PHE A 391 17.14 3.87 -14.96
C PHE A 391 18.67 3.96 -15.10
N VAL A 392 19.19 4.02 -16.32
CA VAL A 392 20.63 4.25 -16.57
C VAL A 392 21.06 5.58 -15.99
N VAL A 393 20.32 6.66 -16.27
CA VAL A 393 20.61 8.01 -15.74
C VAL A 393 20.55 8.00 -14.20
N ALA A 394 19.57 7.34 -13.59
CA ALA A 394 19.46 7.21 -12.14
C ALA A 394 20.69 6.46 -11.55
N GLY A 395 21.14 5.38 -12.19
CA GLY A 395 22.33 4.66 -11.78
C GLY A 395 23.60 5.50 -11.88
N LEU A 396 23.78 6.25 -12.97
CA LEU A 396 24.91 7.21 -13.14
C LEU A 396 24.86 8.34 -12.10
N LEU A 397 23.65 8.86 -11.79
CA LEU A 397 23.47 9.86 -10.74
C LEU A 397 23.93 9.32 -9.38
N ALA A 398 23.59 8.06 -9.05
CA ALA A 398 24.01 7.42 -7.81
C ALA A 398 25.54 7.33 -7.71
N LEU A 399 26.26 7.11 -8.82
CA LEU A 399 27.72 7.02 -8.89
C LEU A 399 28.43 8.38 -8.93
N SER A 400 27.74 9.47 -9.23
CA SER A 400 28.34 10.75 -9.57
C SER A 400 29.16 11.39 -8.43
N LYS A 401 28.81 11.13 -7.15
CA LYS A 401 29.54 11.62 -5.99
C LYS A 401 29.67 10.55 -4.90
N PRO A 402 30.90 10.14 -4.56
CA PRO A 402 31.12 9.18 -3.49
C PRO A 402 30.56 9.65 -2.15
N GLY A 403 29.98 8.76 -1.36
CA GLY A 403 29.56 9.03 0.01
C GLY A 403 28.51 10.13 0.18
N HIS A 404 27.66 10.35 -0.81
CA HIS A 404 26.63 11.38 -0.77
C HIS A 404 25.22 10.77 -0.76
N PRO A 405 24.67 10.39 0.42
CA PRO A 405 23.36 9.77 0.54
C PRO A 405 22.23 10.48 -0.21
N PRO A 406 22.13 11.83 -0.22
CA PRO A 406 21.09 12.51 -0.98
C PRO A 406 21.07 12.19 -2.47
N ARG A 407 22.22 11.94 -3.11
CA ARG A 407 22.25 11.57 -4.53
C ARG A 407 21.69 10.18 -4.78
N LEU A 408 21.95 9.24 -3.88
CA LEU A 408 21.35 7.91 -3.94
C LEU A 408 19.84 7.98 -3.75
N ALA A 409 19.35 8.82 -2.85
CA ALA A 409 17.93 9.07 -2.67
C ALA A 409 17.29 9.68 -3.93
N TRP A 410 17.91 10.69 -4.54
CA TRP A 410 17.44 11.27 -5.80
C TRP A 410 17.45 10.27 -6.96
N ALA A 411 18.45 9.38 -7.00
CA ALA A 411 18.47 8.29 -7.99
C ALA A 411 17.28 7.34 -7.81
N GLY A 412 16.94 6.97 -6.57
CA GLY A 412 15.74 6.16 -6.28
C GLY A 412 14.44 6.86 -6.69
N LEU A 413 14.30 8.15 -6.37
CA LEU A 413 13.14 8.96 -6.76
C LEU A 413 13.02 9.08 -8.28
N LEU A 414 14.12 9.34 -8.97
CA LEU A 414 14.16 9.42 -10.44
C LEU A 414 13.79 8.08 -11.07
N ALA A 415 14.36 6.98 -10.57
CA ALA A 415 14.05 5.65 -11.07
C ALA A 415 12.56 5.32 -10.92
N LEU A 416 11.94 5.66 -9.78
CA LEU A 416 10.50 5.48 -9.62
C LEU A 416 9.68 6.37 -10.54
N ALA A 417 9.98 7.67 -10.59
CA ALA A 417 9.25 8.59 -11.47
C ALA A 417 9.32 8.10 -12.93
N TRP A 418 10.50 7.61 -13.32
CA TRP A 418 10.69 7.04 -14.64
C TRP A 418 9.91 5.75 -14.86
N LEU A 419 9.90 4.83 -13.87
CA LEU A 419 9.06 3.62 -13.89
C LEU A 419 7.59 3.97 -14.15
N LEU A 420 7.08 4.95 -13.44
CA LEU A 420 5.67 5.35 -13.54
C LEU A 420 5.34 5.97 -14.91
N ILE A 421 6.23 6.79 -15.45
CA ILE A 421 6.00 7.52 -16.72
C ILE A 421 6.33 6.64 -17.93
N ALA A 422 7.48 5.97 -17.91
CA ALA A 422 8.00 5.27 -19.08
C ALA A 422 7.57 3.79 -19.17
N VAL A 423 7.10 3.21 -18.07
CA VAL A 423 6.67 1.81 -18.02
C VAL A 423 5.18 1.70 -17.70
N LEU A 424 4.73 2.27 -16.58
CA LEU A 424 3.34 2.05 -16.15
C LEU A 424 2.33 2.88 -16.96
N ARG A 425 2.69 4.08 -17.41
CA ARG A 425 1.78 4.89 -18.24
C ARG A 425 1.46 4.25 -19.60
N PRO A 426 2.40 3.68 -20.35
CA PRO A 426 2.08 2.94 -21.59
C PRO A 426 1.20 1.70 -21.35
N LEU A 427 1.29 1.08 -20.15
CA LEU A 427 0.48 -0.07 -19.78
C LEU A 427 -0.88 0.33 -19.19
N ALA A 428 -1.06 1.59 -18.82
CA ALA A 428 -2.27 2.10 -18.16
C ALA A 428 -3.58 1.78 -18.92
N PRO A 429 -3.66 1.88 -20.26
CA PRO A 429 -4.88 1.53 -20.98
C PRO A 429 -5.37 0.09 -20.75
N ALA A 430 -4.46 -0.85 -20.56
CA ALA A 430 -4.81 -2.25 -20.28
C ALA A 430 -5.36 -2.48 -18.84
N TYR A 431 -5.27 -1.46 -18.00
CA TYR A 431 -5.78 -1.49 -16.61
C TYR A 431 -6.85 -0.42 -16.36
N ASP A 432 -7.20 0.37 -17.39
CA ASP A 432 -8.26 1.37 -17.28
C ASP A 432 -9.63 0.73 -17.43
N VAL A 433 -10.42 0.77 -16.36
CA VAL A 433 -11.79 0.25 -16.36
C VAL A 433 -12.82 1.27 -16.82
N ALA A 434 -12.45 2.53 -16.99
CA ALA A 434 -13.40 3.62 -17.26
C ALA A 434 -14.12 3.46 -18.61
N PRO A 435 -13.51 3.01 -19.72
CA PRO A 435 -14.23 2.84 -20.98
C PRO A 435 -15.35 1.79 -20.86
N MET A 436 -15.07 0.62 -20.30
CA MET A 436 -16.08 -0.42 -20.07
C MET A 436 -17.14 0.04 -19.07
N ALA A 437 -16.74 0.70 -17.99
CA ALA A 437 -17.67 1.24 -17.00
C ALA A 437 -18.61 2.29 -17.59
N GLY A 438 -18.12 3.12 -18.54
CA GLY A 438 -18.93 4.09 -19.28
C GLY A 438 -19.99 3.41 -20.15
N GLU A 439 -19.65 2.32 -20.83
CA GLU A 439 -20.63 1.54 -21.60
C GLU A 439 -21.68 0.92 -20.69
N ILE A 440 -21.27 0.28 -19.58
CA ILE A 440 -22.20 -0.27 -18.58
C ILE A 440 -23.17 0.82 -18.09
N ALA A 441 -22.67 2.02 -17.79
CA ALA A 441 -23.51 3.13 -17.35
C ALA A 441 -24.57 3.54 -18.36
N LYS A 442 -24.28 3.50 -19.66
CA LYS A 442 -25.26 3.78 -20.72
C LYS A 442 -26.41 2.77 -20.71
N TYR A 443 -26.11 1.49 -20.54
CA TYR A 443 -27.15 0.44 -20.48
C TYR A 443 -27.97 0.54 -19.19
N GLN A 444 -27.37 0.78 -18.05
CA GLN A 444 -28.10 1.02 -16.80
C GLN A 444 -29.01 2.26 -16.89
N ALA A 445 -28.56 3.34 -17.56
CA ALA A 445 -29.36 4.54 -17.75
C ALA A 445 -30.62 4.28 -18.63
N GLN A 446 -30.59 3.25 -19.48
CA GLN A 446 -31.72 2.78 -20.28
C GLN A 446 -32.62 1.80 -19.51
N GLY A 447 -32.35 1.54 -18.23
CA GLY A 447 -33.07 0.55 -17.42
C GLY A 447 -32.75 -0.91 -17.76
N ARG A 448 -31.70 -1.18 -18.55
CA ARG A 448 -31.31 -2.52 -18.95
C ARG A 448 -30.50 -3.20 -17.84
N PRO A 449 -30.82 -4.46 -17.49
CA PRO A 449 -30.05 -5.21 -16.50
C PRO A 449 -28.65 -5.54 -17.03
N VAL A 450 -27.65 -5.52 -16.12
CA VAL A 450 -26.27 -5.80 -16.47
C VAL A 450 -25.71 -6.88 -15.56
N ALA A 451 -25.14 -7.94 -16.16
CA ALA A 451 -24.45 -8.99 -15.44
C ALA A 451 -22.92 -8.95 -15.66
N ASN A 452 -22.19 -9.67 -14.83
CA ASN A 452 -20.74 -9.85 -14.91
C ASN A 452 -20.39 -11.33 -14.79
N GLU A 453 -19.49 -11.79 -15.65
CA GLU A 453 -18.96 -13.13 -15.58
C GLU A 453 -18.09 -13.34 -14.35
N GLY A 454 -18.34 -14.43 -13.62
CA GLY A 454 -17.55 -14.84 -12.46
C GLY A 454 -17.62 -13.89 -11.26
N LYS A 455 -16.61 -13.93 -10.41
CA LYS A 455 -16.54 -13.11 -9.20
C LYS A 455 -16.38 -11.62 -9.55
N TYR A 456 -17.33 -10.81 -9.12
CA TYR A 456 -17.33 -9.37 -9.36
C TYR A 456 -16.69 -8.61 -8.19
N HIS A 457 -15.64 -7.85 -8.47
CA HIS A 457 -14.91 -7.07 -7.46
C HIS A 457 -15.36 -5.60 -7.38
N ALA A 458 -16.48 -5.26 -7.99
CA ALA A 458 -17.06 -3.93 -8.11
C ALA A 458 -16.13 -2.92 -8.85
N GLN A 459 -15.27 -3.39 -9.75
CA GLN A 459 -14.27 -2.56 -10.43
C GLN A 459 -14.87 -1.46 -11.31
N TYR A 460 -16.11 -1.60 -11.76
CA TYR A 460 -16.76 -0.63 -12.65
C TYR A 460 -17.64 0.40 -11.93
N GLN A 461 -18.04 0.14 -10.66
CA GLN A 461 -19.06 0.92 -9.95
C GLN A 461 -18.69 2.40 -9.84
N PHE A 462 -17.50 2.71 -9.35
CA PHE A 462 -17.08 4.09 -9.19
C PHE A 462 -16.75 4.76 -10.52
N ALA A 463 -16.04 4.09 -11.41
CA ALA A 463 -15.62 4.65 -12.69
C ALA A 463 -16.83 5.01 -13.58
N GLY A 464 -17.85 4.16 -13.60
CA GLY A 464 -19.11 4.39 -14.32
C GLY A 464 -20.14 5.21 -13.54
N ARG A 465 -19.86 5.57 -12.26
CA ARG A 465 -20.87 6.17 -11.36
C ARG A 465 -22.16 5.32 -11.30
N LEU A 466 -22.01 3.99 -11.33
CA LEU A 466 -23.12 3.05 -11.38
C LEU A 466 -23.93 3.13 -10.09
N ARG A 467 -25.25 3.07 -10.23
CA ARG A 467 -26.20 3.17 -9.12
C ARG A 467 -26.83 1.83 -8.74
N GLN A 468 -26.77 0.86 -9.67
CA GLN A 468 -27.31 -0.47 -9.47
C GLN A 468 -26.19 -1.50 -9.41
N PRO A 469 -26.32 -2.55 -8.60
CA PRO A 469 -25.37 -3.65 -8.59
C PRO A 469 -25.38 -4.40 -9.93
N LEU A 470 -24.27 -5.09 -10.25
CA LEU A 470 -24.19 -6.03 -11.34
C LEU A 470 -24.44 -7.44 -10.81
N GLU A 471 -25.20 -8.24 -11.54
CA GLU A 471 -25.41 -9.65 -11.19
C GLU A 471 -24.16 -10.47 -11.54
N ALA A 472 -23.57 -11.14 -10.55
CA ALA A 472 -22.33 -11.92 -10.73
C ALA A 472 -22.67 -13.39 -10.98
N LEU A 473 -22.40 -13.89 -12.21
CA LEU A 473 -22.81 -15.22 -12.65
C LEU A 473 -21.65 -15.96 -13.33
N HIS A 474 -21.54 -17.27 -13.11
CA HIS A 474 -20.61 -18.11 -13.88
C HIS A 474 -21.12 -18.35 -15.31
N ALA A 475 -20.19 -18.60 -16.25
CA ALA A 475 -20.46 -18.65 -17.69
C ALA A 475 -21.72 -19.43 -18.12
N PRO A 476 -21.99 -20.67 -17.67
CA PRO A 476 -23.22 -21.37 -18.05
C PRO A 476 -24.51 -20.68 -17.60
N ARG A 477 -24.53 -20.19 -16.34
CA ARG A 477 -25.68 -19.46 -15.80
C ARG A 477 -25.81 -18.07 -16.44
N LEU A 478 -24.73 -17.47 -16.87
CA LEU A 478 -24.74 -16.20 -17.57
C LEU A 478 -25.36 -16.32 -18.95
N ALA A 479 -25.14 -17.44 -19.65
CA ALA A 479 -25.79 -17.73 -20.92
C ALA A 479 -27.32 -17.84 -20.77
N ASP A 480 -27.80 -18.61 -19.77
CA ASP A 480 -29.22 -18.76 -19.47
C ASP A 480 -29.86 -17.43 -19.03
N TRP A 481 -29.09 -16.62 -18.25
CA TRP A 481 -29.51 -15.28 -17.85
C TRP A 481 -29.71 -14.35 -19.04
N LEU A 482 -28.78 -14.33 -20.02
CA LEU A 482 -28.90 -13.54 -21.25
C LEU A 482 -30.10 -13.96 -22.11
N GLU A 483 -30.48 -15.24 -22.10
CA GLU A 483 -31.67 -15.72 -22.81
C GLU A 483 -32.96 -15.29 -22.10
N SER A 484 -32.97 -15.29 -20.77
CA SER A 484 -34.15 -14.87 -19.97
C SER A 484 -34.28 -13.34 -19.88
N HIS A 485 -33.22 -12.59 -20.19
CA HIS A 485 -33.21 -11.12 -20.22
C HIS A 485 -32.84 -10.60 -21.61
N PRO A 486 -33.81 -10.55 -22.56
CA PRO A 486 -33.52 -10.18 -23.96
C PRO A 486 -32.86 -8.81 -24.14
N ASP A 487 -33.15 -7.88 -23.24
CA ASP A 487 -32.55 -6.53 -23.20
C ASP A 487 -31.31 -6.47 -22.30
N GLY A 488 -30.94 -7.55 -21.63
CA GLY A 488 -29.78 -7.64 -20.75
C GLY A 488 -28.48 -7.60 -21.52
N VAL A 489 -27.42 -7.14 -20.84
CA VAL A 489 -26.04 -7.18 -21.32
C VAL A 489 -25.14 -7.77 -20.26
N ALA A 490 -24.03 -8.39 -20.66
CA ALA A 490 -23.09 -9.00 -19.74
C ALA A 490 -21.64 -8.65 -20.07
N VAL A 491 -20.83 -8.45 -19.03
CA VAL A 491 -19.37 -8.33 -19.16
C VAL A 491 -18.76 -9.70 -19.04
N VAL A 492 -17.96 -10.09 -20.02
CA VAL A 492 -17.19 -11.34 -20.04
C VAL A 492 -15.71 -11.07 -20.24
N TYR A 493 -14.85 -11.99 -19.79
CA TYR A 493 -13.39 -11.79 -19.79
C TYR A 493 -12.71 -12.89 -20.60
N LEU A 494 -11.99 -12.48 -21.64
CA LEU A 494 -11.20 -13.37 -22.48
C LEU A 494 -9.73 -13.29 -22.15
N ARG A 495 -9.04 -14.41 -22.17
CA ARG A 495 -7.59 -14.47 -22.16
C ARG A 495 -7.03 -13.98 -23.49
N ARG A 496 -5.76 -13.57 -23.50
CA ARG A 496 -5.08 -13.03 -24.69
C ARG A 496 -5.14 -13.93 -25.92
N GLU A 497 -5.27 -15.24 -25.73
CA GLU A 497 -5.24 -16.24 -26.78
C GLU A 497 -6.65 -16.65 -27.25
N GLU A 498 -7.72 -16.15 -26.63
CA GLU A 498 -9.11 -16.51 -26.95
C GLU A 498 -9.64 -15.57 -28.04
N ASP A 499 -10.36 -16.18 -29.01
CA ASP A 499 -10.98 -15.46 -30.12
C ASP A 499 -12.24 -14.71 -29.63
N PRO A 500 -12.33 -13.39 -29.79
CA PRO A 500 -13.51 -12.61 -29.43
C PRO A 500 -14.67 -12.75 -30.44
N MET A 501 -14.42 -13.23 -31.66
CA MET A 501 -15.42 -13.28 -32.75
C MET A 501 -16.72 -14.03 -32.39
N PRO A 502 -16.68 -15.20 -31.71
CA PRO A 502 -17.88 -15.94 -31.38
C PRO A 502 -18.85 -15.19 -30.45
N TYR A 503 -18.35 -14.21 -29.68
CA TYR A 503 -19.15 -13.47 -28.69
C TYR A 503 -19.98 -12.33 -29.28
N GLN A 504 -19.77 -11.95 -30.53
CA GLN A 504 -20.49 -10.84 -31.18
C GLN A 504 -20.58 -9.60 -30.29
N ALA A 505 -19.44 -9.19 -29.73
CA ALA A 505 -19.35 -8.17 -28.71
C ALA A 505 -19.91 -6.81 -29.17
N LEU A 506 -20.70 -6.17 -28.32
CA LEU A 506 -21.18 -4.81 -28.48
C LEU A 506 -20.06 -3.78 -28.23
N PHE A 507 -19.15 -4.12 -27.31
CA PHE A 507 -17.99 -3.32 -26.97
C PHE A 507 -16.86 -4.22 -26.51
N SER A 508 -15.62 -3.82 -26.77
CA SER A 508 -14.42 -4.56 -26.43
C SER A 508 -13.38 -3.61 -25.88
N HIS A 509 -12.71 -3.98 -24.78
CA HIS A 509 -11.65 -3.20 -24.18
C HIS A 509 -10.56 -4.09 -23.57
N ALA A 510 -9.30 -3.66 -23.67
CA ALA A 510 -8.19 -4.37 -23.04
C ALA A 510 -8.37 -4.41 -21.51
N TYR A 511 -8.12 -5.55 -20.89
CA TYR A 511 -8.24 -5.71 -19.44
C TYR A 511 -7.24 -6.72 -18.89
N ARG A 512 -6.31 -6.26 -18.02
CA ARG A 512 -5.33 -7.07 -17.27
C ARG A 512 -4.53 -8.09 -18.13
N GLY A 513 -4.20 -7.72 -19.34
CA GLY A 513 -3.47 -8.59 -20.27
C GLY A 513 -4.33 -9.49 -21.14
N GLY A 514 -5.65 -9.45 -20.98
CA GLY A 514 -6.68 -10.02 -21.84
C GLY A 514 -7.62 -8.96 -22.36
N THR A 515 -8.86 -9.33 -22.61
CA THR A 515 -9.91 -8.44 -23.15
C THR A 515 -11.20 -8.62 -22.36
N SER A 516 -11.82 -7.52 -21.97
CA SER A 516 -13.21 -7.52 -21.50
C SER A 516 -14.14 -7.21 -22.65
N LEU A 517 -15.21 -7.97 -22.78
CA LEU A 517 -16.24 -7.80 -23.79
C LEU A 517 -17.57 -7.46 -23.12
N LEU A 518 -18.34 -6.58 -23.74
CA LEU A 518 -19.74 -6.39 -23.42
C LEU A 518 -20.58 -7.12 -24.49
N ILE A 519 -21.38 -8.08 -24.07
CA ILE A 519 -22.18 -8.93 -24.96
C ILE A 519 -23.66 -8.83 -24.61
N ASP A 520 -24.51 -9.20 -25.56
CA ASP A 520 -25.94 -9.44 -25.38
C ASP A 520 -26.28 -10.93 -25.63
N ARG A 521 -27.58 -11.24 -25.75
CA ARG A 521 -28.05 -12.60 -25.99
C ARG A 521 -27.45 -13.29 -27.24
N ARG A 522 -26.95 -12.52 -28.23
CA ARG A 522 -26.31 -13.06 -29.43
C ARG A 522 -24.98 -13.76 -29.11
N GLY A 523 -24.29 -13.28 -28.06
CA GLY A 523 -23.07 -13.90 -27.56
C GLY A 523 -23.28 -15.07 -26.61
N ALA A 524 -24.52 -15.36 -26.18
CA ALA A 524 -24.81 -16.40 -25.18
C ALA A 524 -24.36 -17.81 -25.60
N ALA A 525 -24.43 -18.14 -26.90
CA ALA A 525 -23.99 -19.42 -27.41
C ALA A 525 -22.51 -19.69 -27.22
N ALA A 526 -21.67 -18.66 -27.31
CA ALA A 526 -20.23 -18.77 -27.09
C ALA A 526 -19.86 -19.12 -25.63
N LEU A 527 -20.68 -18.69 -24.66
CA LEU A 527 -20.49 -19.00 -23.24
C LEU A 527 -20.74 -20.48 -22.92
N ARG A 528 -21.61 -21.18 -23.66
CA ARG A 528 -21.92 -22.59 -23.43
C ARG A 528 -20.80 -23.55 -23.87
N GLY A 529 -19.91 -23.10 -24.75
CA GLY A 529 -18.75 -23.86 -25.21
C GLY A 529 -17.52 -23.74 -24.28
N GLN A 530 -17.56 -22.87 -23.28
CA GLN A 530 -16.44 -22.70 -22.35
C GLN A 530 -16.45 -23.79 -21.28
N ALA A 531 -15.27 -24.39 -21.05
CA ALA A 531 -15.02 -25.13 -19.82
C ALA A 531 -15.14 -24.16 -18.62
N PRO A 532 -15.73 -24.59 -17.48
CA PRO A 532 -15.80 -23.73 -16.31
C PRO A 532 -14.41 -23.19 -15.96
N ALA A 533 -14.28 -21.88 -15.89
CA ALA A 533 -13.03 -21.27 -15.46
C ALA A 533 -12.64 -21.86 -14.10
N PRO A 534 -11.36 -22.22 -13.90
CA PRO A 534 -10.91 -22.67 -12.60
C PRO A 534 -11.26 -21.59 -11.60
N VAL A 535 -11.92 -21.99 -10.52
CA VAL A 535 -12.23 -21.12 -9.39
C VAL A 535 -10.88 -20.55 -8.93
N GLU A 536 -10.63 -19.26 -9.16
CA GLU A 536 -9.48 -18.57 -8.56
C GLU A 536 -9.73 -18.53 -7.04
N GLU A 537 -9.39 -19.62 -6.38
CA GLU A 537 -9.28 -19.69 -4.93
C GLU A 537 -8.07 -18.84 -4.55
N GLY A 538 -8.30 -17.60 -4.10
CA GLY A 538 -7.25 -16.89 -3.39
C GLY A 538 -6.99 -15.42 -3.64
N GLU A 539 -7.92 -14.64 -4.17
CA GLU A 539 -7.81 -13.16 -4.11
C GLU A 539 -8.98 -12.55 -3.32
N ASP A 540 -9.01 -12.79 -2.00
CA ASP A 540 -9.81 -12.02 -1.04
C ASP A 540 -8.93 -11.09 -0.21
#